data_bd32fa19fead8dbed28f634247ab1c63
#
_entry.id   bd32fa19fead8dbed28f634247ab1c63
#
_cell.length_a   1.000
_cell.length_b   1.000
_cell.length_c   1.000
_cell.angle_alpha   90.00
_cell.angle_beta   90.00
_cell.angle_gamma   90.00
#
_symmetry.space_group_name_H-M   'P 1'
#
loop_
_entity.id
_entity.type
_entity.pdbx_description
1 polymer ?
#
loop_
_entity_poly.entity_id
_entity_poly.type
_entity_poly.pdbx_seq_one_letter_code
_entity_poly.pdbx_strand_id
1 'polypeptide(L)'
;MINKNFLEEPNIVDLAKEIFKEVFQNKLEIYTRFSLLSDDLYEADTINFILADGLGYENLNSTDSYLNKNVTKSINTTFPSSTNVALSSISFMKNPIEHGLIGYYMYDKSQYGLINALNWNEDNKNLLLSDHFQKQNSIWKIFKENKIYASNFQPRNLVGTPLSDCLYELSSTIPYDDEQNLLELLSESTILENRFNFIYYPLIDVMAHIFGVNSEEWQIEITKFEKLVNEITNISNKKTKTIISADHGLVNINTENRHDLNYSDDLQIYGDQRSVYINGSKESVLEAFSQIPGVLLEKQELSCLLGEPTNEFLKSIYPDFCFLVEDKNIIYPKHLSAQLNGYHGGLSQEEIKIPIIELSNY
;
A
#
# COMPACT_ATOMS: atom_id res chain seq x y z
N MET A 1 5.64 2.46 22.74
CA MET A 1 4.21 2.70 23.05
C MET A 1 3.49 2.92 21.74
N ILE A 2 2.35 2.25 21.53
CA ILE A 2 1.54 2.39 20.32
C ILE A 2 0.94 3.80 20.27
N ASN A 3 0.98 4.40 19.10
CA ASN A 3 0.29 5.65 18.85
C ASN A 3 -1.23 5.41 18.82
N LYS A 4 -1.92 5.76 19.90
CA LYS A 4 -3.38 5.60 20.02
C LYS A 4 -4.18 6.47 19.04
N ASN A 5 -3.54 7.46 18.43
CA ASN A 5 -4.14 8.38 17.47
C ASN A 5 -3.70 8.08 16.03
N PHE A 6 -3.17 6.88 15.75
CA PHE A 6 -2.63 6.53 14.43
C PHE A 6 -3.62 6.80 13.28
N LEU A 7 -4.89 6.41 13.47
CA LEU A 7 -5.95 6.63 12.47
C LEU A 7 -6.40 8.10 12.34
N GLU A 8 -6.07 8.93 13.33
CA GLU A 8 -6.38 10.36 13.29
C GLU A 8 -5.30 11.20 12.60
N GLU A 9 -4.11 10.64 12.40
CA GLU A 9 -3.03 11.30 11.66
C GLU A 9 -3.29 11.25 10.16
N PRO A 10 -2.71 12.22 9.38
CA PRO A 10 -2.77 12.20 7.93
C PRO A 10 -2.18 10.92 7.37
N ASN A 11 -2.89 10.28 6.45
CA ASN A 11 -2.49 9.01 5.88
C ASN A 11 -2.81 8.90 4.39
N ILE A 12 -2.42 7.77 3.78
CA ILE A 12 -2.58 7.52 2.34
C ILE A 12 -4.05 7.56 1.87
N VAL A 13 -5.01 7.24 2.76
CA VAL A 13 -6.45 7.34 2.44
C VAL A 13 -6.86 8.80 2.29
N ASP A 14 -6.33 9.68 3.15
CA ASP A 14 -6.58 11.12 3.06
C ASP A 14 -5.98 11.71 1.79
N LEU A 15 -4.75 11.30 1.43
CA LEU A 15 -4.11 11.69 0.18
C LEU A 15 -4.95 11.25 -1.03
N ALA A 16 -5.38 9.99 -1.06
CA ALA A 16 -6.22 9.47 -2.14
C ALA A 16 -7.54 10.25 -2.27
N LYS A 17 -8.21 10.52 -1.14
CA LYS A 17 -9.45 11.31 -1.11
C LYS A 17 -9.23 12.73 -1.64
N GLU A 18 -8.12 13.37 -1.30
CA GLU A 18 -7.83 14.73 -1.77
C GLU A 18 -7.53 14.74 -3.27
N ILE A 19 -6.71 13.81 -3.78
CA ILE A 19 -6.47 13.66 -5.21
C ILE A 19 -7.79 13.46 -5.96
N PHE A 20 -8.63 12.53 -5.51
CA PHE A 20 -9.87 12.21 -6.21
C PHE A 20 -10.91 13.32 -6.13
N LYS A 21 -10.97 14.07 -5.03
CA LYS A 21 -11.78 15.28 -4.94
C LYS A 21 -11.45 16.24 -6.06
N GLU A 22 -10.15 16.49 -6.32
CA GLU A 22 -9.70 17.38 -7.40
C GLU A 22 -9.95 16.79 -8.80
N VAL A 23 -9.82 15.46 -8.97
CA VAL A 23 -10.20 14.79 -10.22
C VAL A 23 -11.68 15.03 -10.56
N PHE A 24 -12.56 14.99 -9.57
CA PHE A 24 -14.00 15.20 -9.79
C PHE A 24 -14.42 16.66 -10.00
N GLN A 25 -13.60 17.63 -9.61
CA GLN A 25 -13.91 19.06 -9.77
C GLN A 25 -15.34 19.42 -9.29
N ASN A 26 -15.67 19.04 -8.07
CA ASN A 26 -16.98 19.24 -7.44
C ASN A 26 -18.17 18.48 -8.08
N LYS A 27 -17.96 17.57 -9.03
CA LYS A 27 -19.03 16.70 -9.55
C LYS A 27 -19.46 15.63 -8.52
N LEU A 28 -18.58 15.31 -7.58
CA LEU A 28 -18.84 14.39 -6.48
C LEU A 28 -18.28 15.02 -5.19
N GLU A 29 -19.07 14.99 -4.13
CA GLU A 29 -18.63 15.45 -2.82
C GLU A 29 -17.77 14.37 -2.15
N ILE A 30 -16.47 14.65 -1.99
CA ILE A 30 -15.54 13.81 -1.25
C ILE A 30 -15.06 14.62 -0.05
N TYR A 31 -15.35 14.11 1.15
CA TYR A 31 -14.91 14.73 2.38
C TYR A 31 -13.42 14.46 2.62
N THR A 32 -12.64 15.51 2.83
CA THR A 32 -11.22 15.46 3.18
C THR A 32 -11.00 16.02 4.59
N ARG A 33 -10.19 15.34 5.39
CA ARG A 33 -9.87 15.77 6.76
C ARG A 33 -8.75 16.79 6.81
N PHE A 34 -7.87 16.75 5.81
CA PHE A 34 -6.63 17.51 5.77
C PHE A 34 -6.48 18.23 4.42
N SER A 35 -5.63 19.24 4.37
CA SER A 35 -5.09 19.84 3.14
C SER A 35 -3.64 19.38 3.00
N LEU A 36 -3.43 18.36 2.20
CA LEU A 36 -2.14 17.69 2.01
C LEU A 36 -1.42 18.21 0.77
N LEU A 37 -2.17 18.59 -0.25
CA LEU A 37 -1.68 19.01 -1.56
C LEU A 37 -1.74 20.54 -1.69
N SER A 38 -1.04 21.07 -2.68
CA SER A 38 -1.02 22.49 -3.00
C SER A 38 -2.34 22.95 -3.60
N ASP A 39 -2.71 24.22 -3.35
CA ASP A 39 -3.99 24.80 -3.81
C ASP A 39 -4.10 24.87 -5.33
N ASP A 40 -2.99 24.86 -6.08
CA ASP A 40 -2.99 24.91 -7.54
C ASP A 40 -3.32 23.58 -8.22
N LEU A 41 -3.53 22.50 -7.47
CA LEU A 41 -3.96 21.21 -8.00
C LEU A 41 -5.31 21.30 -8.72
N TYR A 42 -6.22 22.14 -8.25
CA TYR A 42 -7.54 22.31 -8.86
C TYR A 42 -7.48 22.90 -10.28
N GLU A 43 -6.40 23.60 -10.65
CA GLU A 43 -6.17 24.17 -11.98
C GLU A 43 -5.67 23.16 -13.01
N ALA A 44 -5.25 21.97 -12.56
CA ALA A 44 -4.73 20.94 -13.44
C ALA A 44 -5.85 20.37 -14.36
N ASP A 45 -5.55 20.21 -15.63
CA ASP A 45 -6.40 19.49 -16.57
C ASP A 45 -6.21 17.97 -16.43
N THR A 46 -4.99 17.52 -16.13
CA THR A 46 -4.63 16.12 -15.90
C THR A 46 -3.88 15.97 -14.56
N ILE A 47 -4.19 14.93 -13.82
CA ILE A 47 -3.47 14.53 -12.62
C ILE A 47 -2.82 13.17 -12.87
N ASN A 48 -1.49 13.10 -12.81
CA ASN A 48 -0.75 11.85 -12.75
C ASN A 48 -0.49 11.54 -11.27
N PHE A 49 -0.91 10.37 -10.81
CA PHE A 49 -0.56 9.85 -9.49
C PHE A 49 0.38 8.66 -9.67
N ILE A 50 1.65 8.83 -9.35
CA ILE A 50 2.67 7.78 -9.39
C ILE A 50 2.80 7.20 -7.98
N LEU A 51 2.48 5.92 -7.85
CA LEU A 51 2.74 5.16 -6.63
C LEU A 51 4.01 4.35 -6.83
N ALA A 52 5.08 4.79 -6.19
CA ALA A 52 6.38 4.13 -6.21
C ALA A 52 6.47 3.18 -5.00
N ASP A 53 6.29 1.89 -5.25
CA ASP A 53 6.28 0.85 -4.23
C ASP A 53 7.60 0.85 -3.42
N GLY A 54 7.48 0.87 -2.12
CA GLY A 54 8.61 0.83 -1.21
C GLY A 54 9.43 2.14 -1.12
N LEU A 55 8.99 3.25 -1.75
CA LEU A 55 9.67 4.55 -1.64
C LEU A 55 9.33 5.27 -0.34
N GLY A 56 9.66 4.67 0.81
CA GLY A 56 9.43 5.27 2.13
C GLY A 56 10.13 6.63 2.29
N TYR A 57 9.52 7.53 3.08
CA TYR A 57 10.08 8.86 3.33
C TYR A 57 11.46 8.81 3.99
N GLU A 58 11.62 8.00 5.03
CA GLU A 58 12.91 7.87 5.73
C GLU A 58 13.98 7.21 4.85
N ASN A 59 13.58 6.27 3.97
CA ASN A 59 14.47 5.65 3.00
C ASN A 59 14.95 6.69 1.97
N LEU A 60 14.02 7.45 1.40
CA LEU A 60 14.33 8.52 0.44
C LEU A 60 15.17 9.63 1.07
N ASN A 61 14.86 10.02 2.31
CA ASN A 61 15.57 11.08 3.05
C ASN A 61 17.05 10.73 3.32
N SER A 62 17.40 9.46 3.27
CA SER A 62 18.79 9.00 3.37
C SER A 62 19.61 9.19 2.09
N THR A 63 18.99 9.66 1.00
CA THR A 63 19.60 9.87 -0.33
C THR A 63 19.79 11.35 -0.65
N ASP A 64 20.72 11.67 -1.57
CA ASP A 64 20.86 13.02 -2.16
C ASP A 64 20.05 13.15 -3.46
N SER A 65 18.87 12.52 -3.50
CA SER A 65 18.04 12.46 -4.68
C SER A 65 17.32 13.79 -4.96
N TYR A 66 17.00 14.02 -6.23
CA TYR A 66 16.15 15.12 -6.66
C TYR A 66 14.74 14.98 -6.05
N LEU A 67 14.21 13.76 -5.96
CA LEU A 67 12.89 13.51 -5.38
C LEU A 67 12.86 13.91 -3.91
N ASN A 68 13.90 13.57 -3.14
CA ASN A 68 14.00 13.97 -1.73
C ASN A 68 13.92 15.50 -1.55
N LYS A 69 14.57 16.26 -2.43
CA LYS A 69 14.57 17.74 -2.41
C LYS A 69 13.20 18.35 -2.73
N ASN A 70 12.30 17.57 -3.35
CA ASN A 70 10.96 17.99 -3.74
C ASN A 70 9.86 17.38 -2.84
N VAL A 71 10.20 16.71 -1.75
CA VAL A 71 9.21 16.28 -0.77
C VAL A 71 8.55 17.49 -0.11
N THR A 72 7.25 17.62 -0.27
CA THR A 72 6.47 18.71 0.33
C THR A 72 5.98 18.37 1.74
N LYS A 73 5.60 17.12 1.95
CA LYS A 73 5.12 16.59 3.24
C LYS A 73 5.45 15.11 3.36
N SER A 74 5.42 14.60 4.60
CA SER A 74 5.35 13.16 4.88
C SER A 74 4.07 12.85 5.64
N ILE A 75 3.46 11.72 5.32
CA ILE A 75 2.24 11.21 5.94
C ILE A 75 2.43 9.75 6.35
N ASN A 76 1.46 9.17 7.05
CA ASN A 76 1.48 7.74 7.31
C ASN A 76 0.92 6.95 6.11
N THR A 77 1.42 5.75 5.91
CA THR A 77 0.68 4.74 5.16
C THR A 77 -0.37 4.06 6.06
N THR A 78 -0.85 2.89 5.65
CA THR A 78 -1.77 2.06 6.43
C THR A 78 -1.02 1.25 7.50
N PHE A 79 -1.78 0.65 8.41
CA PHE A 79 -1.32 -0.47 9.22
C PHE A 79 -2.11 -1.73 8.82
N PRO A 80 -1.43 -2.86 8.52
CA PRO A 80 0.03 -2.99 8.31
C PRO A 80 0.53 -2.12 7.14
N SER A 81 1.82 -1.80 7.15
CA SER A 81 2.52 -1.13 6.04
C SER A 81 2.81 -2.14 4.92
N SER A 82 1.77 -2.51 4.19
CA SER A 82 1.79 -3.63 3.22
C SER A 82 1.13 -3.21 1.91
N THR A 83 1.74 -3.60 0.77
CA THR A 83 1.33 -3.18 -0.58
C THR A 83 -0.15 -3.41 -0.85
N ASN A 84 -0.65 -4.63 -0.63
CA ASN A 84 -2.06 -4.95 -0.88
C ASN A 84 -3.01 -4.15 0.00
N VAL A 85 -2.62 -3.81 1.23
CA VAL A 85 -3.43 -3.02 2.16
C VAL A 85 -3.49 -1.56 1.72
N ALA A 86 -2.35 -0.98 1.38
CA ALA A 86 -2.26 0.41 0.91
C ALA A 86 -2.95 0.63 -0.44
N LEU A 87 -2.70 -0.25 -1.44
CA LEU A 87 -3.36 -0.20 -2.74
C LEU A 87 -4.89 -0.32 -2.62
N SER A 88 -5.36 -1.20 -1.73
CA SER A 88 -6.79 -1.34 -1.45
C SER A 88 -7.36 -0.08 -0.81
N SER A 89 -6.63 0.50 0.13
CA SER A 89 -7.02 1.74 0.80
C SER A 89 -7.14 2.91 -0.18
N ILE A 90 -6.24 3.01 -1.16
CA ILE A 90 -6.33 3.99 -2.24
C ILE A 90 -7.56 3.71 -3.10
N SER A 91 -7.70 2.48 -3.61
CA SER A 91 -8.75 2.14 -4.57
C SER A 91 -10.17 2.30 -4.01
N PHE A 92 -10.36 1.96 -2.73
CA PHE A 92 -11.66 2.06 -2.07
C PHE A 92 -11.84 3.35 -1.27
N MET A 93 -10.82 4.18 -1.12
CA MET A 93 -10.80 5.39 -0.26
C MET A 93 -11.22 5.08 1.19
N LYS A 94 -10.77 3.96 1.73
CA LYS A 94 -11.16 3.42 3.04
C LYS A 94 -9.95 2.97 3.85
N ASN A 95 -10.11 2.97 5.16
CA ASN A 95 -9.13 2.34 6.04
C ASN A 95 -9.16 0.81 5.92
N PRO A 96 -8.08 0.10 6.31
CA PRO A 96 -7.95 -1.35 6.09
C PRO A 96 -9.14 -2.17 6.58
N ILE A 97 -9.63 -1.93 7.80
CA ILE A 97 -10.78 -2.69 8.30
C ILE A 97 -12.07 -2.42 7.53
N GLU A 98 -12.24 -1.25 6.92
CA GLU A 98 -13.47 -0.92 6.19
C GLU A 98 -13.55 -1.62 4.82
N HIS A 99 -12.39 -1.79 4.13
CA HIS A 99 -12.35 -2.54 2.87
C HIS A 99 -12.09 -4.04 3.05
N GLY A 100 -11.56 -4.48 4.21
CA GLY A 100 -11.44 -5.88 4.58
C GLY A 100 -10.20 -6.62 4.06
N LEU A 101 -9.25 -5.95 3.39
CA LEU A 101 -7.92 -6.49 3.08
C LEU A 101 -6.94 -5.94 4.12
N ILE A 102 -6.69 -6.69 5.19
CA ILE A 102 -6.05 -6.21 6.41
C ILE A 102 -4.63 -6.71 6.63
N GLY A 103 -4.03 -7.42 5.69
CA GLY A 103 -2.66 -7.94 5.78
C GLY A 103 -2.26 -8.75 4.56
N TYR A 104 -0.99 -9.11 4.47
CA TYR A 104 -0.44 -9.96 3.42
C TYR A 104 -1.08 -11.36 3.43
N TYR A 105 -1.14 -11.99 4.62
CA TYR A 105 -1.97 -13.14 4.88
C TYR A 105 -3.16 -12.75 5.76
N MET A 106 -4.32 -13.25 5.40
CA MET A 106 -5.56 -13.09 6.15
C MET A 106 -6.10 -14.47 6.55
N TYR A 107 -6.89 -14.52 7.60
CA TYR A 107 -7.58 -15.73 8.02
C TYR A 107 -9.06 -15.46 8.24
N ASP A 108 -9.90 -16.06 7.43
CA ASP A 108 -11.35 -16.02 7.65
C ASP A 108 -11.79 -17.24 8.48
N LYS A 109 -12.28 -16.97 9.67
CA LYS A 109 -12.77 -17.99 10.62
C LYS A 109 -14.03 -18.72 10.14
N SER A 110 -14.76 -18.14 9.19
CA SER A 110 -16.09 -18.63 8.80
C SER A 110 -16.09 -19.58 7.61
N GLN A 111 -15.32 -19.27 6.55
CA GLN A 111 -15.46 -19.97 5.26
C GLN A 111 -14.18 -20.22 4.53
N TYR A 112 -13.27 -19.24 4.44
CA TYR A 112 -12.17 -19.26 3.47
C TYR A 112 -10.82 -19.71 4.05
N GLY A 113 -10.67 -19.76 5.39
CA GLY A 113 -9.41 -20.12 6.04
C GLY A 113 -8.29 -19.14 5.77
N LEU A 114 -7.07 -19.65 5.53
CA LEU A 114 -5.89 -18.82 5.24
C LEU A 114 -5.92 -18.35 3.78
N ILE A 115 -5.75 -17.03 3.59
CA ILE A 115 -5.79 -16.35 2.31
C ILE A 115 -4.50 -15.56 2.13
N ASN A 116 -3.75 -15.79 1.04
CA ASN A 116 -2.69 -14.87 0.62
C ASN A 116 -3.32 -13.76 -0.22
N ALA A 117 -3.33 -12.53 0.30
CA ALA A 117 -4.03 -11.42 -0.34
C ALA A 117 -3.32 -10.82 -1.56
N LEU A 118 -2.04 -11.14 -1.79
CA LEU A 118 -1.34 -10.79 -3.04
C LEU A 118 -1.46 -11.89 -4.09
N ASN A 119 -1.40 -13.16 -3.68
CA ASN A 119 -1.38 -14.30 -4.59
C ASN A 119 -2.49 -15.30 -4.22
N TRP A 120 -3.71 -14.94 -4.54
CA TRP A 120 -4.90 -15.72 -4.28
C TRP A 120 -4.87 -17.05 -5.05
N ASN A 121 -5.18 -18.14 -4.38
CA ASN A 121 -5.33 -19.43 -5.01
C ASN A 121 -6.77 -19.65 -5.51
N GLU A 122 -7.01 -20.77 -6.24
CA GLU A 122 -8.33 -21.08 -6.77
C GLU A 122 -9.38 -21.29 -5.66
N ASP A 123 -8.95 -21.82 -4.47
CA ASP A 123 -9.86 -22.14 -3.37
C ASP A 123 -10.46 -20.89 -2.71
N ASN A 124 -9.73 -19.78 -2.72
CA ASN A 124 -10.16 -18.54 -2.06
C ASN A 124 -10.49 -17.37 -3.01
N LYS A 125 -10.49 -17.57 -4.32
CA LYS A 125 -11.02 -16.60 -5.30
C LYS A 125 -12.46 -16.16 -4.99
N ASN A 126 -13.25 -17.08 -4.44
CA ASN A 126 -14.65 -16.81 -4.07
C ASN A 126 -14.81 -15.75 -2.98
N LEU A 127 -13.74 -15.39 -2.26
CA LEU A 127 -13.78 -14.26 -1.31
C LEU A 127 -14.22 -12.96 -2.02
N LEU A 128 -13.74 -12.72 -3.25
CA LEU A 128 -14.14 -11.56 -4.06
C LEU A 128 -15.63 -11.54 -4.41
N LEU A 129 -16.25 -12.74 -4.43
CA LEU A 129 -17.69 -12.88 -4.65
C LEU A 129 -18.51 -12.70 -3.37
N SER A 130 -17.84 -12.49 -2.22
CA SER A 130 -18.54 -12.22 -0.97
C SER A 130 -19.34 -10.92 -1.07
N ASP A 131 -20.46 -10.88 -0.39
CA ASP A 131 -21.32 -9.70 -0.28
C ASP A 131 -20.56 -8.42 0.13
N HIS A 132 -19.50 -8.59 0.92
CA HIS A 132 -18.71 -7.47 1.39
C HIS A 132 -17.96 -6.79 0.25
N PHE A 133 -17.24 -7.56 -0.60
CA PHE A 133 -16.48 -7.00 -1.72
C PHE A 133 -17.37 -6.55 -2.86
N GLN A 134 -18.42 -7.31 -3.18
CA GLN A 134 -19.37 -6.92 -4.25
C GLN A 134 -20.10 -5.61 -3.98
N LYS A 135 -20.33 -5.27 -2.71
CA LYS A 135 -20.96 -4.00 -2.32
C LYS A 135 -20.02 -2.82 -2.28
N GLN A 136 -18.71 -3.05 -2.44
CA GLN A 136 -17.75 -1.95 -2.46
C GLN A 136 -17.71 -1.29 -3.83
N ASN A 137 -17.51 0.01 -3.83
CA ASN A 137 -17.27 0.78 -5.03
C ASN A 137 -15.81 1.23 -5.04
N SER A 138 -15.03 0.68 -5.97
CA SER A 138 -13.70 1.23 -6.23
C SER A 138 -13.82 2.61 -6.87
N ILE A 139 -12.78 3.42 -6.76
CA ILE A 139 -12.71 4.72 -7.44
C ILE A 139 -12.90 4.59 -8.96
N TRP A 140 -12.44 3.47 -9.55
CA TRP A 140 -12.55 3.19 -10.98
C TRP A 140 -14.00 3.02 -11.44
N LYS A 141 -14.82 2.36 -10.65
CA LYS A 141 -16.25 2.25 -10.88
C LYS A 141 -16.91 3.62 -10.82
N ILE A 142 -16.55 4.42 -9.81
CA ILE A 142 -17.05 5.78 -9.63
C ILE A 142 -16.61 6.67 -10.80
N PHE A 143 -15.37 6.58 -11.30
CA PHE A 143 -14.92 7.29 -12.51
C PHE A 143 -15.76 6.95 -13.72
N LYS A 144 -15.99 5.66 -13.97
CA LYS A 144 -16.80 5.19 -15.09
C LYS A 144 -18.24 5.70 -15.02
N GLU A 145 -18.88 5.63 -13.85
CA GLU A 145 -20.24 6.11 -13.65
C GLU A 145 -20.36 7.63 -13.88
N ASN A 146 -19.32 8.39 -13.54
CA ASN A 146 -19.27 9.84 -13.72
C ASN A 146 -18.65 10.29 -15.04
N LYS A 147 -18.32 9.36 -15.94
CA LYS A 147 -17.71 9.64 -17.25
C LYS A 147 -16.40 10.44 -17.13
N ILE A 148 -15.57 10.08 -16.15
CA ILE A 148 -14.21 10.61 -15.99
C ILE A 148 -13.28 9.72 -16.80
N TYR A 149 -12.51 10.31 -17.72
CA TYR A 149 -11.46 9.60 -18.44
C TYR A 149 -10.27 9.41 -17.51
N ALA A 150 -9.98 8.15 -17.21
CA ALA A 150 -8.91 7.76 -16.30
C ALA A 150 -8.29 6.44 -16.74
N SER A 151 -6.98 6.32 -16.63
CA SER A 151 -6.22 5.10 -16.94
C SER A 151 -5.37 4.64 -15.77
N ASN A 152 -5.16 3.33 -15.72
CA ASN A 152 -4.34 2.66 -14.73
C ASN A 152 -3.19 1.94 -15.45
N PHE A 153 -1.96 2.36 -15.21
CA PHE A 153 -0.75 1.79 -15.79
C PHE A 153 -0.11 0.82 -14.81
N GLN A 154 0.02 -0.42 -15.20
CA GLN A 154 0.60 -1.49 -14.38
C GLN A 154 1.61 -2.32 -15.16
N PRO A 155 2.64 -2.87 -14.49
CA PRO A 155 3.47 -3.92 -15.09
C PRO A 155 2.59 -5.06 -15.63
N ARG A 156 2.91 -5.53 -16.84
CA ARG A 156 2.08 -6.54 -17.54
C ARG A 156 1.86 -7.80 -16.74
N ASN A 157 2.84 -8.24 -15.96
CA ASN A 157 2.74 -9.45 -15.15
C ASN A 157 1.79 -9.33 -13.95
N LEU A 158 1.36 -8.11 -13.59
CA LEU A 158 0.40 -7.88 -12.51
C LEU A 158 -1.04 -7.77 -13.00
N VAL A 159 -1.24 -7.52 -14.31
CA VAL A 159 -2.58 -7.40 -14.89
C VAL A 159 -3.27 -8.76 -14.93
N GLY A 160 -4.52 -8.81 -14.47
CA GLY A 160 -5.31 -10.05 -14.39
C GLY A 160 -4.97 -10.94 -13.18
N THR A 161 -4.17 -10.45 -12.23
CA THR A 161 -4.08 -11.10 -10.92
C THR A 161 -5.36 -10.84 -10.11
N PRO A 162 -5.77 -11.73 -9.20
CA PRO A 162 -7.01 -11.57 -8.43
C PRO A 162 -7.07 -10.25 -7.65
N LEU A 163 -5.94 -9.79 -7.11
CA LEU A 163 -5.87 -8.49 -6.44
C LEU A 163 -6.10 -7.34 -7.44
N SER A 164 -5.41 -7.35 -8.58
CA SER A 164 -5.59 -6.33 -9.63
C SER A 164 -7.04 -6.29 -10.14
N ASP A 165 -7.64 -7.45 -10.36
CA ASP A 165 -9.04 -7.53 -10.80
C ASP A 165 -9.99 -6.95 -9.75
N CYS A 166 -9.71 -7.17 -8.46
CA CYS A 166 -10.50 -6.60 -7.37
C CYS A 166 -10.37 -5.08 -7.30
N LEU A 167 -9.13 -4.57 -7.32
CA LEU A 167 -8.86 -3.16 -7.08
C LEU A 167 -9.21 -2.26 -8.27
N TYR A 168 -9.00 -2.79 -9.49
CA TYR A 168 -9.06 -2.02 -10.73
C TYR A 168 -10.21 -2.45 -11.65
N GLU A 169 -11.24 -3.09 -11.08
CA GLU A 169 -12.45 -3.42 -11.81
C GLU A 169 -13.01 -2.20 -12.53
N LEU A 170 -13.32 -2.35 -13.82
CA LEU A 170 -13.84 -1.30 -14.70
C LEU A 170 -12.86 -0.15 -15.00
N SER A 171 -11.59 -0.22 -14.56
CA SER A 171 -10.57 0.73 -15.00
C SER A 171 -10.19 0.52 -16.47
N SER A 172 -9.64 1.56 -17.11
CA SER A 172 -8.86 1.42 -18.34
C SER A 172 -7.45 0.99 -17.96
N THR A 173 -7.25 -0.31 -17.72
CA THR A 173 -5.93 -0.85 -17.38
C THR A 173 -5.04 -0.96 -18.61
N ILE A 174 -3.88 -0.32 -18.58
CA ILE A 174 -2.88 -0.29 -19.64
C ILE A 174 -1.62 -0.99 -19.14
N PRO A 175 -1.34 -2.21 -19.62
CA PRO A 175 -0.13 -2.95 -19.22
C PRO A 175 1.11 -2.35 -19.89
N TYR A 176 2.18 -2.17 -19.11
CA TYR A 176 3.49 -1.79 -19.65
C TYR A 176 4.55 -2.86 -19.34
N ASP A 177 5.62 -2.91 -20.17
CA ASP A 177 6.66 -3.92 -20.08
C ASP A 177 7.94 -3.38 -19.39
N ASP A 178 8.28 -2.11 -19.65
CA ASP A 178 9.42 -1.38 -19.09
C ASP A 178 9.16 0.14 -19.08
N GLU A 179 10.12 0.92 -18.58
CA GLU A 179 10.01 2.37 -18.48
C GLU A 179 9.86 3.05 -19.84
N GLN A 180 10.57 2.55 -20.88
CA GLN A 180 10.49 3.10 -22.22
C GLN A 180 9.08 2.90 -22.81
N ASN A 181 8.53 1.68 -22.66
CA ASN A 181 7.17 1.38 -23.10
C ASN A 181 6.14 2.19 -22.32
N LEU A 182 6.33 2.39 -21.00
CA LEU A 182 5.46 3.26 -20.21
C LEU A 182 5.44 4.70 -20.75
N LEU A 183 6.59 5.26 -21.10
CA LEU A 183 6.68 6.61 -21.67
C LEU A 183 6.00 6.72 -23.04
N GLU A 184 6.17 5.71 -23.91
CA GLU A 184 5.48 5.64 -25.20
C GLU A 184 3.96 5.65 -25.01
N LEU A 185 3.44 4.80 -24.12
CA LEU A 185 2.01 4.74 -23.80
C LEU A 185 1.47 6.04 -23.21
N LEU A 186 2.20 6.67 -22.29
CA LEU A 186 1.81 7.96 -21.71
C LEU A 186 1.81 9.11 -22.73
N SER A 187 2.58 8.98 -23.81
CA SER A 187 2.66 9.98 -24.89
C SER A 187 1.51 9.88 -25.89
N GLU A 188 0.67 8.85 -25.85
CA GLU A 188 -0.47 8.70 -26.75
C GLU A 188 -1.48 9.83 -26.55
N SER A 189 -2.00 10.37 -27.65
CA SER A 189 -2.93 11.50 -27.63
C SER A 189 -4.19 11.23 -26.80
N THR A 190 -4.69 9.99 -26.79
CA THR A 190 -5.83 9.57 -26.01
C THR A 190 -5.58 9.61 -24.51
N ILE A 191 -4.34 9.37 -24.10
CA ILE A 191 -3.92 9.39 -22.68
C ILE A 191 -3.69 10.83 -22.22
N LEU A 192 -3.14 11.68 -23.09
CA LEU A 192 -2.92 13.11 -22.78
C LEU A 192 -4.24 13.90 -22.55
N GLU A 193 -5.40 13.33 -22.95
CA GLU A 193 -6.73 13.86 -22.65
C GLU A 193 -7.36 13.31 -21.37
N ASN A 194 -6.70 12.36 -20.69
CA ASN A 194 -7.21 11.83 -19.43
C ASN A 194 -7.21 12.90 -18.33
N ARG A 195 -8.25 12.85 -17.51
CA ARG A 195 -8.29 13.64 -16.27
C ARG A 195 -7.41 13.05 -15.17
N PHE A 196 -7.22 11.74 -15.16
CA PHE A 196 -6.45 11.03 -14.14
C PHE A 196 -5.68 9.84 -14.72
N ASN A 197 -4.41 9.73 -14.37
CA ASN A 197 -3.56 8.57 -14.66
C ASN A 197 -2.97 8.06 -13.33
N PHE A 198 -3.23 6.81 -13.00
CA PHE A 198 -2.55 6.09 -11.93
C PHE A 198 -1.42 5.27 -12.51
N ILE A 199 -0.22 5.42 -11.98
CA ILE A 199 0.99 4.74 -12.46
C ILE A 199 1.60 4.01 -11.27
N TYR A 200 1.62 2.68 -11.32
CA TYR A 200 2.23 1.86 -10.28
C TYR A 200 3.62 1.40 -10.69
N TYR A 201 4.64 1.75 -9.89
CA TYR A 201 6.04 1.43 -10.13
C TYR A 201 6.62 0.54 -9.02
N PRO A 202 6.85 -0.78 -9.25
CA PRO A 202 7.19 -1.74 -8.19
C PRO A 202 8.69 -1.91 -7.95
N LEU A 203 9.60 -1.42 -8.82
CA LEU A 203 10.98 -1.88 -8.85
C LEU A 203 11.81 -1.41 -7.66
N ILE A 204 11.46 -0.30 -7.01
CA ILE A 204 12.18 0.20 -5.83
C ILE A 204 12.02 -0.79 -4.67
N ASP A 205 10.80 -1.27 -4.44
CA ASP A 205 10.50 -2.29 -3.43
C ASP A 205 11.22 -3.61 -3.73
N VAL A 206 11.17 -4.07 -4.99
CA VAL A 206 11.86 -5.28 -5.44
C VAL A 206 13.37 -5.21 -5.16
N MET A 207 14.02 -4.08 -5.48
CA MET A 207 15.45 -3.90 -5.21
C MET A 207 15.74 -3.85 -3.71
N ALA A 208 14.88 -3.19 -2.92
CA ALA A 208 15.01 -3.17 -1.47
C ALA A 208 14.85 -4.56 -0.85
N HIS A 209 13.89 -5.35 -1.31
CA HIS A 209 13.71 -6.73 -0.85
C HIS A 209 14.91 -7.62 -1.14
N ILE A 210 15.47 -7.55 -2.36
CA ILE A 210 16.56 -8.43 -2.80
C ILE A 210 17.91 -8.00 -2.22
N PHE A 211 18.23 -6.71 -2.29
CA PHE A 211 19.56 -6.20 -1.98
C PHE A 211 19.62 -5.36 -0.68
N GLY A 212 18.48 -4.90 -0.20
CA GLY A 212 18.35 -4.01 0.95
C GLY A 212 18.28 -2.53 0.56
N VAL A 213 17.63 -1.75 1.40
CA VAL A 213 17.60 -0.29 1.31
C VAL A 213 19.03 0.26 1.41
N ASN A 214 19.37 1.26 0.60
CA ASN A 214 20.70 1.88 0.49
C ASN A 214 21.80 0.98 -0.12
N SER A 215 21.46 -0.20 -0.66
CA SER A 215 22.39 -0.94 -1.51
C SER A 215 22.69 -0.19 -2.82
N GLU A 216 23.75 -0.57 -3.51
CA GLU A 216 24.10 0.03 -4.80
C GLU A 216 22.97 -0.17 -5.83
N GLU A 217 22.39 -1.37 -5.88
CA GLU A 217 21.29 -1.71 -6.78
C GLU A 217 20.03 -0.89 -6.49
N TRP A 218 19.71 -0.70 -5.22
CA TRP A 218 18.59 0.15 -4.82
C TRP A 218 18.82 1.62 -5.21
N GLN A 219 20.03 2.15 -5.00
CA GLN A 219 20.37 3.54 -5.40
C GLN A 219 20.34 3.73 -6.92
N ILE A 220 20.78 2.74 -7.68
CA ILE A 220 20.66 2.75 -9.15
C ILE A 220 19.19 2.82 -9.54
N GLU A 221 18.32 2.07 -8.86
CA GLU A 221 16.89 2.07 -9.15
C GLU A 221 16.21 3.40 -8.81
N ILE A 222 16.57 4.03 -7.70
CA ILE A 222 16.14 5.40 -7.38
C ILE A 222 16.51 6.37 -8.51
N THR A 223 17.76 6.27 -9.01
CA THR A 223 18.23 7.14 -10.10
C THR A 223 17.45 6.91 -11.41
N LYS A 224 17.12 5.66 -11.74
CA LYS A 224 16.28 5.34 -12.91
C LYS A 224 14.86 5.88 -12.74
N PHE A 225 14.28 5.70 -11.56
CA PHE A 225 12.95 6.22 -11.25
C PHE A 225 12.92 7.76 -11.35
N GLU A 226 13.94 8.46 -10.85
CA GLU A 226 14.05 9.92 -11.01
C GLU A 226 14.07 10.33 -12.49
N LYS A 227 14.85 9.62 -13.30
CA LYS A 227 14.89 9.87 -14.74
C LYS A 227 13.52 9.67 -15.37
N LEU A 228 12.84 8.56 -15.06
CA LEU A 228 11.48 8.26 -15.52
C LEU A 228 10.51 9.38 -15.14
N VAL A 229 10.53 9.83 -13.90
CA VAL A 229 9.67 10.93 -13.41
C VAL A 229 9.92 12.23 -14.18
N ASN A 230 11.18 12.58 -14.42
CA ASN A 230 11.52 13.75 -15.21
C ASN A 230 11.01 13.63 -16.66
N GLU A 231 11.14 12.46 -17.28
CA GLU A 231 10.64 12.21 -18.64
C GLU A 231 9.10 12.27 -18.68
N ILE A 232 8.39 11.67 -17.72
CA ILE A 232 6.94 11.80 -17.58
C ILE A 232 6.53 13.27 -17.47
N THR A 233 7.23 14.05 -16.65
CA THR A 233 6.95 15.47 -16.48
C THR A 233 7.13 16.22 -17.81
N ASN A 234 8.18 15.93 -18.55
CA ASN A 234 8.50 16.61 -19.84
C ASN A 234 7.51 16.29 -20.96
N ILE A 235 6.99 15.06 -21.05
CA ILE A 235 5.99 14.68 -22.07
C ILE A 235 4.60 15.13 -21.73
N SER A 236 4.35 15.48 -20.47
CA SER A 236 3.05 15.89 -19.99
C SER A 236 2.62 17.29 -20.50
N ASN A 237 1.34 17.51 -20.64
CA ASN A 237 0.79 18.81 -21.03
C ASN A 237 1.10 19.90 -19.99
N LYS A 238 1.08 21.17 -20.41
CA LYS A 238 1.36 22.33 -19.55
C LYS A 238 0.48 22.46 -18.29
N LYS A 239 -0.67 21.79 -18.26
CA LYS A 239 -1.57 21.77 -17.10
C LYS A 239 -1.67 20.39 -16.47
N THR A 240 -0.59 19.64 -16.48
CA THR A 240 -0.51 18.36 -15.78
C THR A 240 0.21 18.54 -14.45
N LYS A 241 -0.40 18.03 -13.40
CA LYS A 241 0.22 17.85 -12.08
C LYS A 241 0.60 16.41 -11.89
N THR A 242 1.82 16.17 -11.46
CA THR A 242 2.31 14.85 -11.08
C THR A 242 2.49 14.80 -9.57
N ILE A 243 1.75 13.91 -8.93
CA ILE A 243 1.84 13.61 -7.50
C ILE A 243 2.53 12.27 -7.37
N ILE A 244 3.56 12.18 -6.55
CA ILE A 244 4.27 10.94 -6.26
C ILE A 244 4.14 10.65 -4.78
N SER A 245 3.84 9.39 -4.45
CA SER A 245 3.88 8.88 -3.10
C SER A 245 4.28 7.41 -3.12
N ALA A 246 4.29 6.76 -1.97
CA ALA A 246 4.55 5.34 -1.82
C ALA A 246 3.39 4.66 -1.10
N ASP A 247 3.37 3.35 -1.14
CA ASP A 247 2.48 2.51 -0.35
C ASP A 247 3.07 2.23 1.04
N HIS A 248 4.40 2.14 1.17
CA HIS A 248 5.17 1.99 2.41
C HIS A 248 6.66 2.30 2.17
N GLY A 249 7.46 2.18 3.21
CA GLY A 249 8.91 2.06 3.12
C GLY A 249 9.38 0.72 3.68
N LEU A 250 10.70 0.52 3.82
CA LEU A 250 11.30 -0.75 4.25
C LEU A 250 12.38 -0.55 5.30
N VAL A 251 12.62 -1.63 6.05
CA VAL A 251 13.76 -1.80 6.97
C VAL A 251 14.65 -2.96 6.53
N ASN A 252 15.96 -2.81 6.66
CA ASN A 252 16.90 -3.90 6.46
C ASN A 252 16.94 -4.79 7.70
N ILE A 253 16.90 -6.11 7.49
CA ILE A 253 16.91 -7.12 8.55
C ILE A 253 18.20 -7.92 8.49
N ASN A 254 18.98 -7.89 9.56
CA ASN A 254 20.16 -8.71 9.70
C ASN A 254 19.80 -10.16 10.07
N THR A 255 20.70 -11.09 9.80
CA THR A 255 20.46 -12.54 10.04
C THR A 255 20.17 -12.85 11.50
N GLU A 256 20.84 -12.18 12.44
CA GLU A 256 20.66 -12.36 13.89
C GLU A 256 19.30 -11.91 14.42
N ASN A 257 18.58 -11.10 13.64
CA ASN A 257 17.26 -10.56 13.99
C ASN A 257 16.11 -11.34 13.34
N ARG A 258 16.40 -12.52 12.82
CA ARG A 258 15.44 -13.43 12.18
C ARG A 258 15.03 -14.50 13.18
N HIS A 259 13.73 -14.56 13.47
CA HIS A 259 13.18 -15.46 14.48
C HIS A 259 12.26 -16.50 13.83
N ASP A 260 12.66 -17.77 13.90
CA ASP A 260 11.76 -18.88 13.53
C ASP A 260 10.72 -19.04 14.63
N LEU A 261 9.45 -18.98 14.26
CA LEU A 261 8.35 -19.12 15.21
C LEU A 261 7.93 -20.57 15.37
N ASN A 262 8.13 -21.11 16.57
CA ASN A 262 7.61 -22.41 16.98
C ASN A 262 6.32 -22.21 17.78
N TYR A 263 5.24 -22.84 17.34
CA TYR A 263 3.92 -22.70 17.97
C TYR A 263 3.13 -24.00 17.86
N SER A 264 2.20 -24.18 18.78
CA SER A 264 1.27 -25.29 18.83
C SER A 264 0.13 -25.15 17.80
N ASP A 265 -0.50 -26.27 17.47
CA ASP A 265 -1.54 -26.32 16.41
C ASP A 265 -2.84 -25.61 16.81
N ASP A 266 -3.00 -25.21 18.07
CA ASP A 266 -4.13 -24.42 18.55
C ASP A 266 -4.04 -22.92 18.17
N LEU A 267 -2.87 -22.45 17.71
CA LEU A 267 -2.67 -21.11 17.20
C LEU A 267 -2.78 -21.05 15.67
N GLN A 268 -3.52 -20.07 15.18
CA GLN A 268 -3.53 -19.68 13.77
C GLN A 268 -2.68 -18.42 13.61
N ILE A 269 -1.59 -18.53 12.86
CA ILE A 269 -0.61 -17.47 12.64
C ILE A 269 -0.72 -17.00 11.20
N TYR A 270 -0.90 -15.69 10.99
CA TYR A 270 -1.05 -15.05 9.69
C TYR A 270 -0.66 -13.56 9.75
N GLY A 271 -1.05 -12.73 8.79
CA GLY A 271 -0.67 -11.32 8.73
C GLY A 271 0.63 -11.10 8.00
N ASP A 272 1.40 -10.13 8.43
CA ASP A 272 2.71 -9.78 7.89
C ASP A 272 3.81 -10.26 8.84
N GLN A 273 5.03 -10.45 8.33
CA GLN A 273 6.14 -10.98 9.14
C GLN A 273 6.61 -10.00 10.23
N ARG A 274 6.21 -8.74 10.15
CA ARG A 274 6.54 -7.69 11.11
C ARG A 274 5.35 -7.24 11.97
N SER A 275 4.13 -7.63 11.56
CA SER A 275 2.89 -7.51 12.34
C SER A 275 2.09 -8.80 12.20
N VAL A 276 2.38 -9.73 13.09
CA VAL A 276 1.84 -11.09 13.03
C VAL A 276 0.47 -11.14 13.70
N TYR A 277 -0.55 -11.51 12.94
CA TYR A 277 -1.89 -11.74 13.46
C TYR A 277 -2.04 -13.14 14.02
N ILE A 278 -2.80 -13.27 15.09
CA ILE A 278 -2.92 -14.51 15.85
C ILE A 278 -4.36 -14.73 16.28
N ASN A 279 -4.87 -15.95 16.04
CA ASN A 279 -6.07 -16.44 16.70
C ASN A 279 -5.69 -17.59 17.63
N GLY A 280 -6.22 -17.61 18.85
CA GLY A 280 -5.99 -18.66 19.84
C GLY A 280 -6.00 -18.17 21.28
N SER A 281 -5.52 -19.01 22.20
CA SER A 281 -5.45 -18.66 23.61
C SER A 281 -4.30 -17.69 23.91
N LYS A 282 -4.52 -16.77 24.86
CA LYS A 282 -3.47 -15.82 25.28
C LYS A 282 -2.26 -16.53 25.87
N GLU A 283 -2.47 -17.62 26.58
CA GLU A 283 -1.41 -18.42 27.20
C GLU A 283 -0.49 -19.00 26.13
N SER A 284 -1.03 -19.66 25.12
CA SER A 284 -0.27 -20.23 24.00
C SER A 284 0.47 -19.15 23.20
N VAL A 285 -0.13 -17.97 23.02
CA VAL A 285 0.53 -16.83 22.37
C VAL A 285 1.73 -16.34 23.17
N LEU A 286 1.57 -16.11 24.48
CA LEU A 286 2.65 -15.65 25.35
C LEU A 286 3.81 -16.66 25.42
N GLU A 287 3.52 -17.96 25.36
CA GLU A 287 4.55 -19.01 25.30
C GLU A 287 5.30 -18.95 23.97
N ALA A 288 4.58 -18.95 22.83
CA ALA A 288 5.17 -18.98 21.48
C ALA A 288 6.06 -17.76 21.20
N PHE A 289 5.69 -16.58 21.67
CA PHE A 289 6.39 -15.32 21.40
C PHE A 289 7.34 -14.87 22.54
N SER A 290 7.47 -15.65 23.60
CA SER A 290 8.23 -15.27 24.82
C SER A 290 9.67 -14.85 24.61
N GLN A 291 10.34 -15.30 23.54
CA GLN A 291 11.76 -15.03 23.24
C GLN A 291 11.93 -14.02 22.09
N ILE A 292 10.84 -13.51 21.52
CA ILE A 292 10.90 -12.61 20.37
C ILE A 292 10.72 -11.17 20.84
N PRO A 293 11.62 -10.25 20.48
CA PRO A 293 11.45 -8.83 20.80
C PRO A 293 10.22 -8.24 20.12
N GLY A 294 9.28 -7.76 20.91
CA GLY A 294 8.04 -7.20 20.37
C GLY A 294 6.98 -6.96 21.44
N VAL A 295 5.82 -6.53 21.00
CA VAL A 295 4.67 -6.21 21.83
C VAL A 295 3.44 -6.96 21.35
N LEU A 296 2.78 -7.67 22.27
CA LEU A 296 1.48 -8.29 21.99
C LEU A 296 0.37 -7.25 22.16
N LEU A 297 -0.35 -6.99 21.09
CA LEU A 297 -1.50 -6.12 21.05
C LEU A 297 -2.78 -6.92 21.23
N GLU A 298 -3.60 -6.52 22.18
CA GLU A 298 -4.96 -7.00 22.33
C GLU A 298 -5.92 -6.18 21.44
N LYS A 299 -7.17 -6.64 21.31
CA LYS A 299 -8.16 -6.02 20.42
C LYS A 299 -8.30 -4.51 20.59
N GLN A 300 -8.26 -4.00 21.83
CA GLN A 300 -8.41 -2.58 22.12
C GLN A 300 -7.22 -1.75 21.60
N GLU A 301 -6.02 -2.28 21.66
CA GLU A 301 -4.82 -1.60 21.15
C GLU A 301 -4.75 -1.72 19.63
N LEU A 302 -5.11 -2.89 19.10
CA LEU A 302 -5.15 -3.14 17.67
C LEU A 302 -6.20 -2.27 16.96
N SER A 303 -7.34 -2.00 17.60
CA SER A 303 -8.36 -1.14 17.02
C SER A 303 -7.92 0.32 16.85
N CYS A 304 -6.93 0.78 17.61
CA CYS A 304 -6.31 2.08 17.39
C CYS A 304 -5.50 2.17 16.08
N LEU A 305 -5.09 1.01 15.55
CA LEU A 305 -4.29 0.92 14.31
C LEU A 305 -5.13 0.50 13.10
N LEU A 306 -6.00 -0.51 13.26
CA LEU A 306 -6.84 -1.06 12.19
C LEU A 306 -8.23 -0.42 12.10
N GLY A 307 -8.76 0.06 13.22
CA GLY A 307 -10.18 0.40 13.38
C GLY A 307 -11.01 -0.78 13.89
N GLU A 308 -12.31 -0.53 14.12
CA GLU A 308 -13.26 -1.53 14.65
C GLU A 308 -14.04 -2.22 13.51
N PRO A 309 -14.20 -3.55 13.55
CA PRO A 309 -14.99 -4.27 12.56
C PRO A 309 -16.49 -3.98 12.69
N THR A 310 -17.13 -3.51 11.63
CA THR A 310 -18.52 -3.01 11.64
C THR A 310 -19.57 -4.03 11.19
N ASN A 311 -19.18 -5.16 10.60
CA ASN A 311 -20.09 -6.20 10.13
C ASN A 311 -19.54 -7.60 10.42
N GLU A 312 -20.35 -8.64 10.19
CA GLU A 312 -20.00 -10.02 10.54
C GLU A 312 -18.80 -10.55 9.73
N PHE A 313 -18.66 -10.15 8.44
CA PHE A 313 -17.50 -10.53 7.64
C PHE A 313 -16.22 -9.93 8.25
N LEU A 314 -16.22 -8.62 8.54
CA LEU A 314 -15.04 -7.96 9.14
C LEU A 314 -14.70 -8.53 10.52
N LYS A 315 -15.70 -8.96 11.31
CA LYS A 315 -15.46 -9.66 12.57
C LYS A 315 -14.84 -11.04 12.36
N SER A 316 -15.21 -11.76 11.28
CA SER A 316 -14.68 -13.10 11.00
C SER A 316 -13.20 -13.09 10.61
N ILE A 317 -12.71 -12.01 9.99
CA ILE A 317 -11.31 -11.84 9.60
C ILE A 317 -10.47 -11.11 10.67
N TYR A 318 -11.10 -10.50 11.67
CA TYR A 318 -10.40 -9.72 12.70
C TYR A 318 -9.61 -10.64 13.63
N PRO A 319 -8.29 -10.39 13.84
CA PRO A 319 -7.46 -11.23 14.69
C PRO A 319 -7.81 -11.08 16.18
N ASP A 320 -7.54 -12.11 16.97
CA ASP A 320 -7.67 -12.04 18.42
C ASP A 320 -6.53 -11.22 19.03
N PHE A 321 -5.32 -11.33 18.45
CA PHE A 321 -4.12 -10.61 18.85
C PHE A 321 -3.31 -10.20 17.63
N CYS A 322 -2.43 -9.21 17.81
CA CYS A 322 -1.37 -8.89 16.89
C CYS A 322 -0.04 -8.81 17.65
N PHE A 323 0.97 -9.55 17.21
CA PHE A 323 2.32 -9.38 17.74
C PHE A 323 3.10 -8.45 16.79
N LEU A 324 3.41 -7.26 17.29
CA LEU A 324 4.20 -6.26 16.59
C LEU A 324 5.66 -6.41 16.99
N VAL A 325 6.52 -6.76 16.06
CA VAL A 325 7.96 -6.89 16.33
C VAL A 325 8.61 -5.54 16.56
N GLU A 326 9.56 -5.49 17.48
CA GLU A 326 10.35 -4.28 17.75
C GLU A 326 11.55 -4.18 16.82
N ASP A 327 11.99 -2.94 16.60
CA ASP A 327 13.19 -2.59 15.83
C ASP A 327 13.27 -3.34 14.49
N LYS A 328 14.47 -3.82 14.15
CA LYS A 328 14.77 -4.54 12.90
C LYS A 328 14.67 -6.06 13.08
N ASN A 329 13.66 -6.53 13.83
CA ASN A 329 13.37 -7.95 13.97
C ASN A 329 12.30 -8.41 12.97
N ILE A 330 12.30 -9.70 12.65
CA ILE A 330 11.31 -10.33 11.77
C ILE A 330 10.99 -11.74 12.25
N ILE A 331 9.75 -12.17 12.03
CA ILE A 331 9.25 -13.50 12.37
C ILE A 331 9.05 -14.32 11.10
N TYR A 332 9.51 -15.57 11.15
CA TYR A 332 9.25 -16.58 10.14
C TYR A 332 8.26 -17.63 10.67
N PRO A 333 6.97 -17.48 10.38
CA PRO A 333 6.01 -18.55 10.61
C PRO A 333 6.33 -19.77 9.74
N LYS A 334 5.88 -20.96 10.14
CA LYS A 334 6.16 -22.23 9.47
C LYS A 334 5.83 -22.27 7.96
N HIS A 335 4.92 -21.42 7.50
CA HIS A 335 4.49 -21.34 6.10
C HIS A 335 5.29 -20.38 5.21
N LEU A 336 6.28 -19.66 5.79
CA LEU A 336 7.11 -18.71 5.08
C LEU A 336 8.56 -19.12 5.12
N SER A 337 9.23 -19.15 3.96
CA SER A 337 10.63 -19.58 3.86
C SER A 337 11.54 -18.61 3.10
N ALA A 338 10.97 -17.62 2.39
CA ALA A 338 11.78 -16.66 1.64
C ALA A 338 12.56 -15.75 2.58
N GLN A 339 13.87 -15.65 2.37
CA GLN A 339 14.73 -14.75 3.10
C GLN A 339 15.13 -13.58 2.20
N LEU A 340 14.62 -12.41 2.55
CA LEU A 340 14.89 -11.14 1.86
C LEU A 340 15.86 -10.30 2.71
N ASN A 341 16.32 -9.17 2.21
CA ASN A 341 17.14 -8.22 2.95
C ASN A 341 16.29 -7.05 3.49
N GLY A 342 15.42 -6.48 2.68
CA GLY A 342 14.47 -5.47 3.09
C GLY A 342 13.10 -6.08 3.42
N TYR A 343 12.41 -5.51 4.41
CA TYR A 343 11.08 -5.93 4.84
C TYR A 343 10.22 -4.74 5.24
N HIS A 344 8.92 -4.93 5.19
CA HIS A 344 7.88 -4.00 5.61
C HIS A 344 6.74 -4.76 6.32
N GLY A 345 5.65 -4.09 6.64
CA GLY A 345 4.50 -4.69 7.32
C GLY A 345 4.41 -4.33 8.81
N GLY A 346 5.39 -3.61 9.33
CA GLY A 346 5.45 -3.18 10.73
C GLY A 346 4.97 -1.75 10.95
N LEU A 347 5.49 -1.14 12.02
CA LEU A 347 5.08 0.19 12.50
C LEU A 347 6.28 1.13 12.73
N SER A 348 7.48 0.79 12.23
CA SER A 348 8.63 1.68 12.33
C SER A 348 8.45 2.91 11.43
N GLN A 349 9.16 4.01 11.73
CA GLN A 349 9.07 5.22 10.92
C GLN A 349 9.52 4.96 9.48
N GLU A 350 10.53 4.12 9.30
CA GLU A 350 11.04 3.71 8.00
C GLU A 350 9.98 2.98 7.15
N GLU A 351 9.05 2.27 7.79
CA GLU A 351 7.99 1.52 7.11
C GLU A 351 6.74 2.35 6.87
N ILE A 352 6.33 3.15 7.87
CA ILE A 352 5.02 3.83 7.83
C ILE A 352 5.06 5.23 7.22
N LYS A 353 6.21 5.93 7.24
CA LYS A 353 6.28 7.28 6.67
C LYS A 353 6.49 7.22 5.17
N ILE A 354 5.56 7.84 4.44
CA ILE A 354 5.60 7.94 2.98
C ILE A 354 5.66 9.41 2.56
N PRO A 355 6.36 9.75 1.45
CA PRO A 355 6.48 11.11 0.97
C PRO A 355 5.24 11.56 0.20
N ILE A 356 5.01 12.86 0.15
CA ILE A 356 4.21 13.54 -0.86
C ILE A 356 5.17 14.42 -1.65
N ILE A 357 5.24 14.21 -2.96
CA ILE A 357 6.04 14.99 -3.90
C ILE A 357 5.10 15.53 -4.97
N GLU A 358 5.14 16.83 -5.20
CA GLU A 358 4.32 17.50 -6.19
C GLU A 358 5.21 18.14 -7.25
N LEU A 359 5.00 17.77 -8.52
CA LEU A 359 5.71 18.32 -9.66
C LEU A 359 4.71 18.94 -10.65
N SER A 360 5.06 20.08 -11.19
CA SER A 360 4.23 20.82 -12.15
C SER A 360 5.03 21.17 -13.40
N ASN A 361 4.37 21.11 -14.54
CA ASN A 361 4.86 21.72 -15.77
C ASN A 361 4.26 23.12 -15.90
N TYR A 362 4.96 24.14 -15.39
CA TYR A 362 4.63 25.55 -15.63
C TYR A 362 5.74 26.25 -16.40
#